data_00783fd13bffcd47fa397c77b0fbf8f1
#
_entry.id   00783fd13bffcd47fa397c77b0fbf8f1
#
_cell.length_a   1.000
_cell.length_b   1.000
_cell.length_c   1.000
_cell.angle_alpha   90.00
_cell.angle_beta   90.00
_cell.angle_gamma   90.00
#
_symmetry.space_group_name_H-M   'P 1'
#
loop_
_entity.id
_entity.type
_entity.pdbx_description
1 polymer ?
#
loop_
_entity_poly.entity_id
_entity_poly.type
_entity_poly.pdbx_seq_one_letter_code
_entity_poly.pdbx_strand_id
1 'polypeptide(L)'
;INGTGILNSWLRRNTVGKLSYNEMNELAEKIAPGSDGLRILPFGNGSERMLGNKDTGAHIAGLNFNTHTNAHLFRAAQEGIAFSFRYGLDIMKETGIHPQIIRAGKTNMFLSKIFRDTLASVTGTVIHLYNTDGSIGAARGAGIGCGYYESEKEAFNGLEELGITEPSVKGASAIEESYQKWQNLLLSI
;
A
#
# COMPACT_ATOMS: atom_id res chain seq x y z
N ILE A 1 -6.60 6.41 2.64
CA ILE A 1 -5.25 6.85 3.03
C ILE A 1 -4.82 7.94 2.08
N ASN A 2 -4.57 9.11 2.63
CA ASN A 2 -4.05 10.24 1.89
C ASN A 2 -2.53 10.09 1.75
N GLY A 3 -1.98 10.29 0.56
CA GLY A 3 -0.54 10.45 0.44
C GLY A 3 0.30 9.21 0.21
N THR A 4 -0.28 8.06 -0.08
CA THR A 4 0.51 6.84 -0.39
C THR A 4 1.53 7.07 -1.51
N GLY A 5 1.08 7.58 -2.66
CA GLY A 5 1.96 7.95 -3.77
C GLY A 5 2.82 9.17 -3.47
N ILE A 6 2.36 10.09 -2.59
CA ILE A 6 3.09 11.28 -2.18
C ILE A 6 4.34 10.92 -1.39
N LEU A 7 4.26 9.98 -0.44
CA LEU A 7 5.43 9.50 0.30
C LEU A 7 6.49 8.91 -0.65
N ASN A 8 6.08 8.04 -1.56
CA ASN A 8 7.01 7.43 -2.50
C ASN A 8 7.67 8.48 -3.44
N SER A 9 6.88 9.46 -3.90
CA SER A 9 7.39 10.59 -4.68
C SER A 9 8.31 11.50 -3.87
N TRP A 10 8.00 11.73 -2.58
CA TRP A 10 8.83 12.53 -1.69
C TRP A 10 10.19 11.87 -1.46
N LEU A 11 10.21 10.57 -1.18
CA LEU A 11 11.46 9.81 -1.04
C LEU A 11 12.30 9.90 -2.31
N ARG A 12 11.68 9.69 -3.49
CA ARG A 12 12.38 9.80 -4.77
C ARG A 12 13.07 11.14 -4.96
N ARG A 13 12.44 12.24 -4.54
CA ARG A 13 12.99 13.60 -4.71
C ARG A 13 14.03 13.98 -3.68
N ASN A 14 13.96 13.43 -2.46
CA ASN A 14 14.71 13.94 -1.32
C ASN A 14 15.80 13.00 -0.81
N THR A 15 15.84 11.73 -1.23
CA THR A 15 16.83 10.77 -0.71
C THR A 15 17.96 10.47 -1.68
N VAL A 16 17.67 10.26 -2.95
CA VAL A 16 18.70 9.97 -3.97
C VAL A 16 18.28 10.60 -5.29
N GLY A 17 19.08 11.50 -5.81
CA GLY A 17 18.74 12.21 -7.03
C GLY A 17 18.49 11.28 -8.22
N LYS A 18 17.37 11.47 -8.90
CA LYS A 18 17.02 10.95 -10.22
C LYS A 18 16.78 9.43 -10.38
N LEU A 19 16.62 8.64 -9.32
CA LEU A 19 16.18 7.25 -9.49
C LEU A 19 14.78 7.17 -10.08
N SER A 20 14.56 6.21 -10.98
CA SER A 20 13.22 5.79 -11.38
C SER A 20 12.54 5.00 -10.25
N TYR A 21 11.22 4.88 -10.29
CA TYR A 21 10.50 4.02 -9.32
C TYR A 21 10.89 2.55 -9.43
N ASN A 22 11.28 2.08 -10.62
CA ASN A 22 11.76 0.71 -10.80
C ASN A 22 13.09 0.49 -10.07
N GLU A 23 14.06 1.40 -10.20
CA GLU A 23 15.33 1.32 -9.48
C GLU A 23 15.12 1.40 -7.95
N MET A 24 14.18 2.24 -7.48
CA MET A 24 13.81 2.26 -6.05
C MET A 24 13.25 0.90 -5.59
N ASN A 25 12.41 0.27 -6.41
CA ASN A 25 11.86 -1.06 -6.11
C ASN A 25 12.96 -2.12 -6.10
N GLU A 26 13.87 -2.13 -7.08
CA GLU A 26 15.00 -3.06 -7.13
C GLU A 26 15.94 -2.93 -5.92
N LEU A 27 16.14 -1.71 -5.42
CA LEU A 27 16.89 -1.48 -4.20
C LEU A 27 16.13 -2.01 -2.97
N ALA A 28 14.84 -1.74 -2.87
CA ALA A 28 14.00 -2.20 -1.78
C ALA A 28 13.88 -3.74 -1.74
N GLU A 29 13.91 -4.43 -2.88
CA GLU A 29 13.88 -5.90 -2.95
C GLU A 29 15.07 -6.58 -2.27
N LYS A 30 16.22 -5.89 -2.20
CA LYS A 30 17.43 -6.40 -1.54
C LYS A 30 17.31 -6.41 -0.02
N ILE A 31 16.33 -5.71 0.53
CA ILE A 31 16.10 -5.60 1.97
C ILE A 31 15.04 -6.61 2.40
N ALA A 32 15.33 -7.32 3.47
CA ALA A 32 14.40 -8.29 4.05
C ALA A 32 13.10 -7.61 4.54
N PRO A 33 11.96 -8.34 4.59
CA PRO A 33 10.74 -7.87 5.21
C PRO A 33 10.98 -7.36 6.64
N GLY A 34 10.41 -6.21 6.96
CA GLY A 34 10.61 -5.53 8.25
C GLY A 34 11.73 -4.50 8.25
N SER A 35 12.42 -4.31 7.10
CA SER A 35 13.39 -3.22 6.87
C SER A 35 14.42 -3.07 8.00
N ASP A 36 14.87 -4.19 8.58
CA ASP A 36 15.79 -4.26 9.71
C ASP A 36 15.36 -3.38 10.92
N GLY A 37 14.05 -3.27 11.12
CA GLY A 37 13.44 -2.51 12.20
C GLY A 37 13.14 -1.05 11.89
N LEU A 38 13.46 -0.56 10.70
CA LEU A 38 13.06 0.78 10.25
C LEU A 38 11.57 0.78 9.92
N ARG A 39 10.83 1.73 10.47
CA ARG A 39 9.37 1.86 10.29
C ARG A 39 9.00 3.26 9.84
N ILE A 40 8.05 3.35 8.92
CA ILE A 40 7.51 4.63 8.45
C ILE A 40 5.98 4.65 8.63
N LEU A 41 5.49 5.67 9.33
CA LEU A 41 4.07 6.01 9.35
C LEU A 41 3.80 7.00 8.23
N PRO A 42 2.96 6.66 7.21
CA PRO A 42 2.87 7.40 5.96
C PRO A 42 1.87 8.57 5.99
N PHE A 43 1.56 9.14 7.16
CA PHE A 43 0.46 10.08 7.37
C PHE A 43 0.84 11.55 7.21
N GLY A 44 1.84 11.85 6.38
CA GLY A 44 2.35 13.21 6.16
C GLY A 44 1.60 14.06 5.13
N ASN A 45 0.32 13.78 4.90
CA ASN A 45 -0.52 14.52 3.94
C ASN A 45 -1.86 14.97 4.56
N GLY A 46 -1.81 15.43 5.80
CA GLY A 46 -2.97 15.91 6.54
C GLY A 46 -3.76 14.82 7.25
N SER A 47 -4.96 15.15 7.67
CA SER A 47 -5.80 14.30 8.51
C SER A 47 -6.25 13.03 7.81
N GLU A 48 -6.31 11.93 8.57
CA GLU A 48 -6.77 10.63 8.09
C GLU A 48 -8.06 10.18 8.79
N ARG A 49 -9.06 9.77 8.00
CA ARG A 49 -10.35 9.28 8.55
C ARG A 49 -10.19 8.10 9.48
N MET A 50 -9.32 7.15 9.12
CA MET A 50 -9.09 5.97 9.94
C MET A 50 -8.37 6.28 11.27
N LEU A 51 -7.85 7.50 11.43
CA LEU A 51 -7.25 8.02 12.66
C LEU A 51 -8.18 9.02 13.37
N GLY A 52 -9.48 8.97 13.14
CA GLY A 52 -10.44 9.89 13.72
C GLY A 52 -10.26 11.33 13.26
N ASN A 53 -9.83 11.54 12.01
CA ASN A 53 -9.48 12.83 11.41
C ASN A 53 -8.32 13.58 12.10
N LYS A 54 -7.47 12.87 12.82
CA LYS A 54 -6.24 13.45 13.38
C LYS A 54 -5.21 13.68 12.27
N ASP A 55 -4.46 14.75 12.39
CA ASP A 55 -3.24 15.02 11.62
C ASP A 55 -2.04 14.63 12.49
N THR A 56 -1.53 13.43 12.29
CA THR A 56 -0.41 12.88 13.08
C THR A 56 0.95 13.17 12.46
N GLY A 57 0.97 13.59 11.20
CA GLY A 57 2.20 13.71 10.43
C GLY A 57 2.82 12.36 10.03
N ALA A 58 3.89 12.41 9.25
CA ALA A 58 4.70 11.24 8.92
C ALA A 58 5.80 11.03 9.98
N HIS A 59 6.07 9.77 10.32
CA HIS A 59 7.13 9.43 11.27
C HIS A 59 8.08 8.41 10.68
N ILE A 60 9.38 8.58 10.93
CA ILE A 60 10.43 7.60 10.63
C ILE A 60 11.01 7.17 11.97
N ALA A 61 10.85 5.90 12.34
CA ALA A 61 11.26 5.37 13.62
C ALA A 61 12.21 4.17 13.46
N GLY A 62 13.14 4.05 14.41
CA GLY A 62 14.12 2.98 14.41
C GLY A 62 15.28 3.19 13.43
N LEU A 63 15.47 4.41 12.90
CA LEU A 63 16.57 4.70 11.97
C LEU A 63 17.93 4.56 12.70
N ASN A 64 18.80 3.74 12.10
CA ASN A 64 20.17 3.51 12.54
C ASN A 64 21.12 3.91 11.40
N PHE A 65 21.95 4.92 11.64
CA PHE A 65 22.85 5.49 10.62
C PHE A 65 23.99 4.55 10.18
N ASN A 66 24.28 3.49 10.97
CA ASN A 66 25.33 2.54 10.63
C ASN A 66 24.86 1.40 9.74
N THR A 67 23.54 1.13 9.71
CA THR A 67 22.97 -0.03 9.01
C THR A 67 21.99 0.33 7.91
N HIS A 68 21.16 1.37 8.14
CA HIS A 68 20.12 1.71 7.20
C HIS A 68 20.64 2.57 6.04
N THR A 69 20.15 2.25 4.86
CA THR A 69 20.44 2.95 3.60
C THR A 69 19.14 3.42 2.96
N ASN A 70 19.22 4.10 1.81
CA ASN A 70 18.04 4.46 1.04
C ASN A 70 17.17 3.25 0.65
N ALA A 71 17.78 2.08 0.44
CA ALA A 71 17.06 0.84 0.17
C ALA A 71 16.09 0.47 1.30
N HIS A 72 16.54 0.64 2.55
CA HIS A 72 15.70 0.43 3.74
C HIS A 72 14.56 1.45 3.83
N LEU A 73 14.82 2.72 3.51
CA LEU A 73 13.78 3.75 3.46
C LEU A 73 12.71 3.42 2.41
N PHE A 74 13.13 2.97 1.23
CA PHE A 74 12.18 2.59 0.17
C PHE A 74 11.36 1.36 0.55
N ARG A 75 11.99 0.38 1.19
CA ARG A 75 11.29 -0.81 1.71
C ARG A 75 10.32 -0.43 2.83
N ALA A 76 10.78 0.27 3.85
CA ALA A 76 9.98 0.68 5.00
C ALA A 76 8.78 1.56 4.59
N ALA A 77 8.94 2.41 3.58
CA ALA A 77 7.83 3.21 3.06
C ALA A 77 6.74 2.36 2.43
N GLN A 78 7.11 1.40 1.60
CA GLN A 78 6.14 0.50 0.96
C GLN A 78 5.45 -0.40 2.00
N GLU A 79 6.19 -0.90 2.98
CA GLU A 79 5.62 -1.65 4.10
C GLU A 79 4.68 -0.78 4.94
N GLY A 80 5.08 0.43 5.31
CA GLY A 80 4.23 1.35 6.08
C GLY A 80 2.93 1.71 5.36
N ILE A 81 2.97 1.87 4.03
CA ILE A 81 1.76 2.06 3.23
C ILE A 81 0.89 0.79 3.26
N ALA A 82 1.46 -0.41 3.06
CA ALA A 82 0.71 -1.66 3.12
C ALA A 82 0.11 -1.90 4.51
N PHE A 83 0.85 -1.58 5.58
CA PHE A 83 0.38 -1.68 6.96
C PHE A 83 -0.77 -0.71 7.26
N SER A 84 -0.76 0.48 6.68
CA SER A 84 -1.88 1.39 6.81
C SER A 84 -3.15 0.89 6.10
N PHE A 85 -3.03 0.16 5.00
CA PHE A 85 -4.17 -0.56 4.39
C PHE A 85 -4.68 -1.68 5.31
N ARG A 86 -3.78 -2.47 5.91
CA ARG A 86 -4.15 -3.51 6.88
C ARG A 86 -4.89 -2.91 8.06
N TYR A 87 -4.39 -1.82 8.63
CA TYR A 87 -5.04 -1.12 9.74
C TYR A 87 -6.47 -0.67 9.38
N GLY A 88 -6.65 -0.10 8.18
CA GLY A 88 -7.98 0.26 7.67
C GLY A 88 -8.90 -0.96 7.48
N LEU A 89 -8.38 -2.08 7.00
CA LEU A 89 -9.14 -3.33 6.87
C LEU A 89 -9.50 -3.93 8.24
N ASP A 90 -8.64 -3.79 9.25
CA ASP A 90 -8.95 -4.26 10.59
C ASP A 90 -10.11 -3.45 11.20
N ILE A 91 -10.16 -2.13 10.99
CA ILE A 91 -11.34 -1.31 11.36
C ILE A 91 -12.61 -1.77 10.62
N MET A 92 -12.50 -2.09 9.32
CA MET A 92 -13.66 -2.62 8.57
C MET A 92 -14.15 -3.96 9.12
N LYS A 93 -13.24 -4.83 9.57
CA LYS A 93 -13.61 -6.11 10.21
C LYS A 93 -14.41 -5.93 11.47
N GLU A 94 -14.15 -4.89 12.27
CA GLU A 94 -14.94 -4.54 13.46
C GLU A 94 -16.40 -4.20 13.10
N THR A 95 -16.66 -3.75 11.87
CA THR A 95 -18.02 -3.51 11.35
C THR A 95 -18.64 -4.72 10.64
N GLY A 96 -17.99 -5.89 10.71
CA GLY A 96 -18.46 -7.13 10.07
C GLY A 96 -18.09 -7.29 8.59
N ILE A 97 -17.28 -6.38 8.04
CA ILE A 97 -16.84 -6.45 6.66
C ILE A 97 -15.48 -7.16 6.58
N HIS A 98 -15.44 -8.34 5.94
CA HIS A 98 -14.25 -9.19 5.82
C HIS A 98 -13.84 -9.37 4.36
N PRO A 99 -13.13 -8.40 3.75
CA PRO A 99 -12.69 -8.53 2.37
C PRO A 99 -11.72 -9.70 2.19
N GLN A 100 -11.96 -10.51 1.16
CA GLN A 100 -11.07 -11.63 0.79
C GLN A 100 -10.27 -11.31 -0.47
N ILE A 101 -10.75 -10.37 -1.26
CA ILE A 101 -10.17 -9.99 -2.55
C ILE A 101 -10.04 -8.47 -2.63
N ILE A 102 -8.87 -8.01 -3.05
CA ILE A 102 -8.61 -6.63 -3.45
C ILE A 102 -8.54 -6.60 -4.98
N ARG A 103 -9.43 -5.83 -5.62
CA ARG A 103 -9.33 -5.53 -7.05
C ARG A 103 -8.65 -4.19 -7.25
N ALA A 104 -7.54 -4.19 -7.97
CA ALA A 104 -6.72 -3.01 -8.16
C ALA A 104 -6.42 -2.74 -9.63
N GLY A 105 -6.38 -1.48 -10.02
CA GLY A 105 -5.86 -1.07 -11.32
C GLY A 105 -4.32 -1.06 -11.34
N LYS A 106 -3.74 -1.22 -12.53
CA LYS A 106 -2.28 -1.13 -12.76
C LYS A 106 -1.81 0.32 -12.67
N THR A 107 -1.82 0.87 -11.46
CA THR A 107 -1.45 2.26 -11.20
C THR A 107 -0.83 2.45 -9.81
N ASN A 108 -0.11 3.55 -9.61
CA ASN A 108 0.48 3.95 -8.33
C ASN A 108 1.28 2.81 -7.65
N MET A 109 1.05 2.58 -6.36
CA MET A 109 1.76 1.57 -5.57
C MET A 109 1.53 0.15 -6.06
N PHE A 110 0.40 -0.15 -6.72
CA PHE A 110 0.13 -1.48 -7.28
C PHE A 110 1.04 -1.84 -8.48
N LEU A 111 1.84 -0.91 -9.00
CA LEU A 111 2.92 -1.21 -9.94
C LEU A 111 4.10 -1.93 -9.25
N SER A 112 4.32 -1.70 -7.96
CA SER A 112 5.37 -2.37 -7.20
C SER A 112 4.97 -3.79 -6.80
N LYS A 113 5.78 -4.78 -7.18
CA LYS A 113 5.61 -6.16 -6.73
C LYS A 113 5.76 -6.28 -5.22
N ILE A 114 6.76 -5.60 -4.63
CA ILE A 114 7.01 -5.60 -3.18
C ILE A 114 5.76 -5.13 -2.44
N PHE A 115 5.16 -4.04 -2.89
CA PHE A 115 3.95 -3.51 -2.27
C PHE A 115 2.80 -4.52 -2.32
N ARG A 116 2.55 -5.13 -3.49
CA ARG A 116 1.48 -6.14 -3.64
C ARG A 116 1.73 -7.36 -2.76
N ASP A 117 2.96 -7.89 -2.77
CA ASP A 117 3.33 -9.06 -1.97
C ASP A 117 3.18 -8.78 -0.46
N THR A 118 3.63 -7.61 -0.02
CA THR A 118 3.50 -7.20 1.39
C THR A 118 2.04 -7.00 1.77
N LEU A 119 1.26 -6.32 0.93
CA LEU A 119 -0.16 -6.06 1.17
C LEU A 119 -0.96 -7.37 1.22
N ALA A 120 -0.79 -8.25 0.23
CA ALA A 120 -1.46 -9.54 0.22
C ALA A 120 -1.12 -10.35 1.48
N SER A 121 0.17 -10.44 1.83
CA SER A 121 0.64 -11.23 2.97
C SER A 121 0.15 -10.67 4.30
N VAL A 122 0.21 -9.34 4.52
CA VAL A 122 -0.19 -8.74 5.81
C VAL A 122 -1.71 -8.70 5.99
N THR A 123 -2.49 -8.65 4.91
CA THR A 123 -3.96 -8.61 4.98
C THR A 123 -4.60 -9.99 4.91
N GLY A 124 -3.88 -10.99 4.38
CA GLY A 124 -4.42 -12.30 4.05
C GLY A 124 -5.37 -12.28 2.86
N THR A 125 -5.34 -11.23 2.03
CA THR A 125 -6.25 -11.05 0.89
C THR A 125 -5.54 -11.33 -0.42
N VAL A 126 -6.28 -11.86 -1.40
CA VAL A 126 -5.80 -12.03 -2.77
C VAL A 126 -5.95 -10.71 -3.52
N ILE A 127 -4.92 -10.29 -4.26
CA ILE A 127 -4.94 -9.07 -5.07
C ILE A 127 -5.06 -9.45 -6.54
N HIS A 128 -6.15 -9.03 -7.19
CA HIS A 128 -6.34 -9.12 -8.63
C HIS A 128 -5.98 -7.79 -9.28
N LEU A 129 -5.00 -7.80 -10.17
CA LEU A 129 -4.52 -6.61 -10.88
C LEU A 129 -5.14 -6.55 -12.27
N TYR A 130 -5.78 -5.44 -12.59
CA TYR A 130 -6.46 -5.23 -13.86
C TYR A 130 -5.81 -4.14 -14.70
N ASN A 131 -5.96 -4.25 -16.03
CA ASN A 131 -5.53 -3.25 -17.00
C ASN A 131 -6.52 -2.06 -17.01
N THR A 132 -6.51 -1.31 -15.93
CA THR A 132 -7.36 -0.13 -15.72
C THR A 132 -6.69 0.84 -14.74
N ASP A 133 -7.29 2.01 -14.59
CA ASP A 133 -6.94 3.00 -13.58
C ASP A 133 -8.19 3.65 -12.97
N GLY A 134 -7.98 4.60 -12.05
CA GLY A 134 -9.08 5.28 -11.38
C GLY A 134 -9.93 6.15 -12.31
N SER A 135 -9.35 6.71 -13.39
CA SER A 135 -10.08 7.55 -14.35
C SER A 135 -11.03 6.73 -15.21
N ILE A 136 -10.56 5.56 -15.67
CA ILE A 136 -11.40 4.60 -16.41
C ILE A 136 -12.52 4.06 -15.51
N GLY A 137 -12.19 3.74 -14.24
CA GLY A 137 -13.18 3.29 -13.26
C GLY A 137 -14.27 4.35 -13.00
N ALA A 138 -13.87 5.61 -12.83
CA ALA A 138 -14.79 6.72 -12.65
C ALA A 138 -15.70 6.95 -13.89
N ALA A 139 -15.13 6.88 -15.10
CA ALA A 139 -15.90 7.00 -16.35
C ALA A 139 -16.93 5.87 -16.48
N ARG A 140 -16.58 4.63 -16.14
CA ARG A 140 -17.52 3.50 -16.14
C ARG A 140 -18.61 3.68 -15.08
N GLY A 141 -18.26 4.14 -13.87
CA GLY A 141 -19.23 4.47 -12.83
C GLY A 141 -20.22 5.57 -13.25
N ALA A 142 -19.73 6.62 -13.92
CA ALA A 142 -20.58 7.64 -14.48
C ALA A 142 -21.51 7.11 -15.58
N GLY A 143 -21.00 6.21 -16.44
CA GLY A 143 -21.78 5.51 -17.47
C GLY A 143 -22.92 4.68 -16.89
N ILE A 144 -22.71 4.00 -15.76
CA ILE A 144 -23.78 3.30 -15.03
C ILE A 144 -24.80 4.32 -14.50
N GLY A 145 -24.32 5.39 -13.85
CA GLY A 145 -25.19 6.41 -13.25
C GLY A 145 -26.08 7.16 -14.25
N CYS A 146 -25.62 7.36 -15.49
CA CYS A 146 -26.41 8.00 -16.55
C CYS A 146 -27.19 7.01 -17.44
N GLY A 147 -27.14 5.72 -17.17
CA GLY A 147 -27.85 4.68 -17.91
C GLY A 147 -27.22 4.33 -19.27
N TYR A 148 -25.95 4.69 -19.50
CA TYR A 148 -25.21 4.27 -20.70
C TYR A 148 -24.93 2.77 -20.67
N TYR A 149 -24.61 2.22 -19.49
CA TYR A 149 -24.54 0.79 -19.25
C TYR A 149 -25.79 0.31 -18.52
N GLU A 150 -26.37 -0.79 -18.96
CA GLU A 150 -27.56 -1.39 -18.35
C GLU A 150 -27.27 -2.06 -17.01
N SER A 151 -25.98 -2.43 -16.75
CA SER A 151 -25.56 -3.10 -15.52
C SER A 151 -24.07 -2.88 -15.21
N GLU A 152 -23.70 -3.10 -13.95
CA GLU A 152 -22.28 -3.13 -13.54
C GLU A 152 -21.51 -4.20 -14.33
N LYS A 153 -22.12 -5.36 -14.57
CA LYS A 153 -21.50 -6.45 -15.35
C LYS A 153 -21.14 -5.99 -16.76
N GLU A 154 -22.02 -5.25 -17.41
CA GLU A 154 -21.76 -4.69 -18.74
C GLU A 154 -20.64 -3.63 -18.68
N ALA A 155 -20.71 -2.71 -17.74
CA ALA A 155 -19.72 -1.65 -17.57
C ALA A 155 -18.29 -2.18 -17.34
N PHE A 156 -18.16 -3.32 -16.69
CA PHE A 156 -16.86 -3.95 -16.40
C PHE A 156 -16.53 -5.14 -17.30
N ASN A 157 -17.36 -5.40 -18.33
CA ASN A 157 -17.07 -6.42 -19.32
C ASN A 157 -15.77 -6.08 -20.09
N GLY A 158 -14.98 -7.12 -20.40
CA GLY A 158 -13.70 -6.98 -21.10
C GLY A 158 -12.57 -6.32 -20.28
N LEU A 159 -12.74 -6.23 -18.97
CA LEU A 159 -11.64 -5.80 -18.10
C LEU A 159 -10.58 -6.90 -18.03
N GLU A 160 -9.40 -6.63 -18.61
CA GLU A 160 -8.29 -7.57 -18.68
C GLU A 160 -7.63 -7.73 -17.31
N GLU A 161 -7.57 -8.96 -16.79
CA GLU A 161 -6.78 -9.30 -15.60
C GLU A 161 -5.32 -9.51 -16.01
N LEU A 162 -4.42 -8.75 -15.38
CA LEU A 162 -2.98 -8.77 -15.67
C LEU A 162 -2.22 -9.74 -14.77
N GLY A 163 -2.80 -10.16 -13.66
CA GLY A 163 -2.21 -11.10 -12.74
C GLY A 163 -2.82 -11.08 -11.35
N ILE A 164 -2.46 -12.10 -10.59
CA ILE A 164 -2.93 -12.32 -9.22
C ILE A 164 -1.71 -12.32 -8.30
N THR A 165 -1.86 -11.74 -7.11
CA THR A 165 -0.88 -11.82 -6.03
C THR A 165 -1.56 -12.47 -4.83
N GLU A 166 -1.07 -13.62 -4.43
CA GLU A 166 -1.57 -14.37 -3.27
C GLU A 166 -0.75 -14.07 -2.00
N PRO A 167 -1.35 -14.21 -0.82
CA PRO A 167 -0.62 -14.15 0.44
C PRO A 167 0.52 -15.18 0.47
N SER A 168 1.73 -14.75 0.83
CA SER A 168 2.88 -15.65 0.94
C SER A 168 3.02 -16.20 2.36
N VAL A 169 3.19 -17.50 2.48
CA VAL A 169 3.54 -18.14 3.78
C VAL A 169 4.99 -17.82 4.16
N LYS A 170 5.86 -17.67 3.14
CA LYS A 170 7.27 -17.36 3.36
C LYS A 170 7.41 -15.92 3.86
N GLY A 171 7.94 -15.76 5.06
CA GLY A 171 8.13 -14.43 5.67
C GLY A 171 6.86 -13.83 6.32
N ALA A 172 5.74 -14.55 6.33
CA ALA A 172 4.49 -14.07 6.93
C ALA A 172 4.66 -13.67 8.40
N SER A 173 5.40 -14.46 9.19
CA SER A 173 5.69 -14.15 10.59
C SER A 173 6.48 -12.87 10.75
N ALA A 174 7.50 -12.62 9.92
CA ALA A 174 8.29 -11.39 9.97
C ALA A 174 7.48 -10.16 9.57
N ILE A 175 6.60 -10.31 8.57
CA ILE A 175 5.70 -9.23 8.14
C ILE A 175 4.68 -8.91 9.24
N GLU A 176 4.09 -9.92 9.86
CA GLU A 176 3.12 -9.73 10.96
C GLU A 176 3.78 -9.08 12.18
N GLU A 177 4.98 -9.54 12.58
CA GLU A 177 5.74 -8.91 13.67
C GLU A 177 6.06 -7.44 13.36
N SER A 178 6.42 -7.14 12.11
CA SER A 178 6.69 -5.78 11.66
C SER A 178 5.43 -4.91 11.68
N TYR A 179 4.28 -5.47 11.29
CA TYR A 179 2.98 -4.80 11.39
C TYR A 179 2.63 -4.48 12.85
N GLN A 180 2.79 -5.41 13.77
CA GLN A 180 2.52 -5.19 15.19
C GLN A 180 3.40 -4.06 15.77
N LYS A 181 4.68 -4.05 15.44
CA LYS A 181 5.60 -2.97 15.85
C LYS A 181 5.23 -1.62 15.23
N TRP A 182 4.75 -1.63 13.98
CA TRP A 182 4.27 -0.44 13.28
C TRP A 182 2.96 0.08 13.93
N GLN A 183 2.03 -0.82 14.24
CA GLN A 183 0.77 -0.47 14.91
C GLN A 183 1.01 0.08 16.32
N ASN A 184 1.91 -0.53 17.10
CA ASN A 184 2.28 -0.01 18.42
C ASN A 184 2.87 1.39 18.34
N LEU A 185 3.71 1.67 17.33
CA LEU A 185 4.22 3.02 17.08
C LEU A 185 3.07 4.00 16.77
N LEU A 186 2.14 3.61 15.90
CA LEU A 186 0.98 4.45 15.56
C LEU A 186 0.12 4.77 16.78
N LEU A 187 -0.09 3.81 17.68
CA LEU A 187 -0.93 3.99 18.87
C LEU A 187 -0.22 4.79 19.98
N SER A 188 1.09 5.03 19.85
CA SER A 188 1.88 5.78 20.83
C SER A 188 1.98 7.29 20.55
N ILE A 189 1.39 7.77 19.45
CA ILE A 189 1.43 9.19 19.03
C ILE A 189 0.07 9.91 19.09
#